data_e7d9638850fe2bcf0a385bc2160b5a42
#
_entry.id   e7d9638850fe2bcf0a385bc2160b5a42
#
_cell.length_a   1.000
_cell.length_b   1.000
_cell.length_c   1.000
_cell.angle_alpha   90.00
_cell.angle_beta   90.00
_cell.angle_gamma   90.00
#
_symmetry.space_group_name_H-M   'P 1'
#
loop_
_entity.id
_entity.type
_entity.pdbx_description
1 polymer ?
#
loop_
_entity_poly.entity_id
_entity_poly.type
_entity_poly.pdbx_seq_one_letter_code
_entity_poly.pdbx_strand_id
1 'polypeptide(L)'
;MANLQRWDGKRWVNSGVGNFIKRWDGSKWVNALVRRWNGKSWETISQQTYTKDFPVTWTRSYGGEGQYKGDWLQSNNRLYQGRYGNPDIQWEGDWGIQKSMAGFNMANLMKELEGAKIEKVELYIHNMHWWYSAGGRLSVGAHNTTNPPAKFSESRYNMAWADWRQRGGDRWVTLPKFFAEDLRDGKAKGFTLHRATQDLFYYGYFYGAGHGSKSPKLRITYTK
;
A
#
# COMPACT_ATOMS: atom_id res chain seq x y z
N MET A 1 -8.40 -9.08 -33.99
CA MET A 1 -8.69 -9.65 -32.65
C MET A 1 -9.94 -10.50 -32.76
N ALA A 2 -9.88 -11.77 -32.34
CA ALA A 2 -11.08 -12.64 -32.37
C ALA A 2 -12.01 -12.21 -31.23
N ASN A 3 -13.21 -11.81 -31.58
CA ASN A 3 -14.26 -11.48 -30.62
C ASN A 3 -14.93 -12.76 -30.12
N LEU A 4 -14.96 -12.95 -28.80
CA LEU A 4 -15.76 -14.02 -28.21
C LEU A 4 -17.24 -13.70 -28.40
N GLN A 5 -17.98 -14.60 -29.03
CA GLN A 5 -19.43 -14.46 -29.23
C GLN A 5 -20.18 -15.47 -28.37
N ARG A 6 -21.36 -15.11 -27.89
CA ARG A 6 -22.32 -15.99 -27.24
C ARG A 6 -23.64 -16.01 -28.00
N TRP A 7 -24.30 -17.13 -27.97
CA TRP A 7 -25.68 -17.24 -28.49
C TRP A 7 -26.65 -16.67 -27.44
N ASP A 8 -27.49 -15.71 -27.82
CA ASP A 8 -28.47 -15.07 -26.92
C ASP A 8 -29.87 -15.71 -27.02
N GLY A 9 -30.01 -16.81 -27.78
CA GLY A 9 -31.27 -17.49 -28.09
C GLY A 9 -31.81 -17.13 -29.46
N LYS A 10 -31.29 -16.08 -30.11
CA LYS A 10 -31.76 -15.62 -31.43
C LYS A 10 -30.59 -15.37 -32.40
N ARG A 11 -29.45 -14.95 -31.92
CA ARG A 11 -28.25 -14.59 -32.71
C ARG A 11 -26.96 -14.69 -31.89
N TRP A 12 -25.84 -14.74 -32.60
CA TRP A 12 -24.52 -14.59 -32.00
C TRP A 12 -24.28 -13.12 -31.66
N VAL A 13 -24.07 -12.82 -30.35
CA VAL A 13 -23.74 -11.49 -29.84
C VAL A 13 -22.34 -11.46 -29.30
N ASN A 14 -21.64 -10.35 -29.49
CA ASN A 14 -20.32 -10.19 -28.92
C ASN A 14 -20.42 -10.20 -27.38
N SER A 15 -19.71 -11.13 -26.75
CA SER A 15 -19.49 -11.10 -25.32
C SER A 15 -18.47 -9.99 -25.05
N GLY A 16 -18.88 -8.77 -24.86
CA GLY A 16 -18.00 -7.61 -24.75
C GLY A 16 -16.75 -7.89 -23.90
N VAL A 17 -15.66 -7.19 -24.20
CA VAL A 17 -14.41 -7.23 -23.41
C VAL A 17 -14.76 -6.87 -21.97
N GLY A 18 -14.72 -7.86 -21.07
CA GLY A 18 -15.09 -7.68 -19.65
C GLY A 18 -16.21 -8.56 -19.13
N ASN A 19 -16.98 -9.24 -19.97
CA ASN A 19 -17.95 -10.22 -19.51
C ASN A 19 -17.25 -11.54 -19.22
N PHE A 20 -16.99 -11.80 -17.94
CA PHE A 20 -16.43 -13.06 -17.48
C PHE A 20 -17.42 -14.20 -17.74
N ILE A 21 -16.97 -15.23 -18.46
CA ILE A 21 -17.67 -16.49 -18.49
C ILE A 21 -17.57 -17.09 -17.08
N LYS A 22 -18.71 -17.37 -16.47
CA LYS A 22 -18.76 -17.97 -15.13
C LYS A 22 -19.07 -19.45 -15.24
N ARG A 23 -18.49 -20.24 -14.35
CA ARG A 23 -18.86 -21.64 -14.11
C ARG A 23 -19.38 -21.79 -12.68
N TRP A 24 -20.27 -22.71 -12.47
CA TRP A 24 -20.71 -23.13 -11.14
C TRP A 24 -19.64 -24.04 -10.53
N ASP A 25 -19.19 -23.73 -9.29
CA ASP A 25 -18.17 -24.54 -8.59
C ASP A 25 -18.76 -25.56 -7.60
N GLY A 26 -20.10 -25.67 -7.55
CA GLY A 26 -20.85 -26.47 -6.60
C GLY A 26 -21.53 -25.65 -5.50
N SER A 27 -21.09 -24.42 -5.28
CA SER A 27 -21.64 -23.53 -4.24
C SER A 27 -21.95 -22.12 -4.76
N LYS A 28 -21.20 -21.62 -5.75
CA LYS A 28 -21.32 -20.26 -6.29
C LYS A 28 -20.82 -20.18 -7.74
N TRP A 29 -21.21 -19.09 -8.40
CA TRP A 29 -20.70 -18.75 -9.73
C TRP A 29 -19.32 -18.12 -9.63
N VAL A 30 -18.30 -18.79 -10.17
CA VAL A 30 -16.90 -18.31 -10.25
C VAL A 30 -16.52 -18.01 -11.69
N ASN A 31 -15.54 -17.14 -11.89
CA ASN A 31 -15.02 -16.85 -13.22
C ASN A 31 -14.42 -18.11 -13.85
N ALA A 32 -14.83 -18.43 -15.08
CA ALA A 32 -14.29 -19.54 -15.82
C ALA A 32 -13.00 -19.15 -16.52
N LEU A 33 -12.02 -20.07 -16.50
CA LEU A 33 -10.82 -19.96 -17.30
C LEU A 33 -11.14 -20.26 -18.76
N VAL A 34 -11.11 -19.25 -19.62
CA VAL A 34 -11.30 -19.43 -21.06
C VAL A 34 -9.94 -19.53 -21.74
N ARG A 35 -9.74 -20.60 -22.51
CA ARG A 35 -8.49 -20.83 -23.27
C ARG A 35 -8.78 -20.93 -24.75
N ARG A 36 -7.84 -20.51 -25.56
CA ARG A 36 -7.84 -20.66 -27.00
C ARG A 36 -6.62 -21.47 -27.40
N TRP A 37 -6.80 -22.41 -28.33
CA TRP A 37 -5.67 -23.09 -28.97
C TRP A 37 -5.05 -22.17 -30.04
N ASN A 38 -3.76 -21.92 -29.98
CA ASN A 38 -3.05 -21.04 -30.92
C ASN A 38 -2.31 -21.81 -32.04
N GLY A 39 -2.52 -23.11 -32.13
CA GLY A 39 -1.81 -24.02 -33.04
C GLY A 39 -0.64 -24.78 -32.43
N LYS A 40 -0.17 -24.33 -31.23
CA LYS A 40 0.95 -24.98 -30.51
C LYS A 40 0.64 -25.23 -29.03
N SER A 41 -0.15 -24.36 -28.39
CA SER A 41 -0.47 -24.42 -26.96
C SER A 41 -1.82 -23.79 -26.66
N TRP A 42 -2.35 -24.11 -25.47
CA TRP A 42 -3.57 -23.47 -24.95
C TRP A 42 -3.24 -22.14 -24.28
N GLU A 43 -3.68 -21.04 -24.86
CA GLU A 43 -3.53 -19.67 -24.31
C GLU A 43 -4.79 -19.28 -23.49
N THR A 44 -4.56 -18.73 -22.31
CA THR A 44 -5.64 -18.14 -21.52
C THR A 44 -6.04 -16.79 -22.13
N ILE A 45 -7.32 -16.64 -22.47
CA ILE A 45 -7.87 -15.41 -23.06
C ILE A 45 -8.85 -14.67 -22.15
N SER A 46 -9.18 -15.24 -20.99
CA SER A 46 -10.03 -14.60 -19.99
C SER A 46 -9.17 -13.86 -18.98
N GLN A 47 -9.56 -12.63 -18.66
CA GLN A 47 -8.94 -11.93 -17.54
C GLN A 47 -9.34 -12.59 -16.22
N GLN A 48 -8.38 -12.74 -15.34
CA GLN A 48 -8.58 -13.25 -13.99
C GLN A 48 -8.25 -12.18 -12.96
N THR A 49 -9.03 -12.18 -11.87
CA THR A 49 -8.79 -11.29 -10.74
C THR A 49 -7.96 -12.01 -9.69
N TYR A 50 -6.90 -11.37 -9.28
CA TYR A 50 -6.00 -11.82 -8.22
C TYR A 50 -6.00 -10.82 -7.08
N THR A 51 -5.78 -11.32 -5.87
CA THR A 51 -5.50 -10.48 -4.70
C THR A 51 -4.28 -11.02 -3.99
N LYS A 52 -3.25 -10.20 -3.86
CA LYS A 52 -1.98 -10.59 -3.22
C LYS A 52 -1.53 -9.58 -2.20
N ASP A 53 -0.90 -10.10 -1.14
CA ASP A 53 -0.26 -9.31 -0.08
C ASP A 53 1.24 -9.22 -0.35
N PHE A 54 1.78 -8.01 -0.27
CA PHE A 54 3.20 -7.69 -0.41
C PHE A 54 3.68 -7.10 0.92
N PRO A 55 4.38 -7.88 1.76
CA PRO A 55 4.91 -7.36 3.01
C PRO A 55 6.06 -6.38 2.77
N VAL A 56 6.23 -5.42 3.67
CA VAL A 56 7.42 -4.59 3.69
C VAL A 56 8.65 -5.44 4.00
N THR A 57 9.77 -5.14 3.36
CA THR A 57 11.05 -5.81 3.60
C THR A 57 11.95 -5.00 4.53
N TRP A 58 11.72 -3.71 4.61
CA TRP A 58 12.42 -2.82 5.52
C TRP A 58 11.54 -1.63 5.93
N THR A 59 11.85 -1.08 7.09
CA THR A 59 11.26 0.16 7.61
C THR A 59 12.35 0.99 8.27
N ARG A 60 12.23 2.31 8.20
CA ARG A 60 13.13 3.24 8.86
C ARG A 60 12.40 4.51 9.25
N SER A 61 12.70 5.01 10.44
CA SER A 61 12.17 6.26 10.95
C SER A 61 13.27 7.30 11.09
N TYR A 62 12.90 8.56 10.93
CA TYR A 62 13.77 9.73 10.97
C TYR A 62 13.13 10.77 11.88
N GLY A 63 13.95 11.41 12.73
CA GLY A 63 13.61 12.67 13.37
C GLY A 63 14.10 13.84 12.54
N GLY A 64 13.82 15.07 12.92
CA GLY A 64 14.60 16.06 12.25
C GLY A 64 14.07 17.45 12.06
N GLU A 65 12.92 17.80 12.55
CA GLU A 65 12.47 19.20 12.53
C GLU A 65 12.12 19.65 13.94
N GLY A 66 12.52 20.86 14.33
CA GLY A 66 12.35 21.39 15.68
C GLY A 66 13.68 21.59 16.40
N GLN A 67 13.70 21.48 17.72
CA GLN A 67 14.89 21.66 18.55
C GLN A 67 16.00 20.66 18.21
N TYR A 68 15.65 19.44 17.85
CA TYR A 68 16.56 18.39 17.41
C TYR A 68 16.59 18.31 15.88
N LYS A 69 17.15 19.32 15.25
CA LYS A 69 17.30 19.38 13.80
C LYS A 69 18.28 18.32 13.29
N GLY A 70 17.92 17.64 12.24
CA GLY A 70 18.75 16.67 11.54
C GLY A 70 18.03 15.33 11.33
N ASP A 71 18.37 14.64 10.27
CA ASP A 71 17.84 13.30 9.98
C ASP A 71 18.56 12.27 10.86
N TRP A 72 18.19 12.17 12.13
CA TRP A 72 18.71 11.12 12.99
C TRP A 72 17.83 9.88 12.92
N LEU A 73 18.50 8.72 12.89
CA LEU A 73 17.85 7.45 12.71
C LEU A 73 17.19 7.00 14.00
N GLN A 74 15.92 6.61 13.88
CA GLN A 74 15.19 5.87 14.91
C GLN A 74 15.12 4.37 14.58
N SER A 75 14.41 3.63 15.41
CA SER A 75 14.20 2.19 15.28
C SER A 75 13.78 1.76 13.88
N ASN A 76 14.36 0.67 13.39
CA ASN A 76 13.93 0.00 12.16
C ASN A 76 12.64 -0.81 12.33
N ASN A 77 12.18 -1.04 13.57
CA ASN A 77 11.00 -1.86 13.87
C ASN A 77 9.74 -1.05 14.11
N ARG A 78 9.81 0.27 14.01
CA ARG A 78 8.68 1.18 14.19
C ARG A 78 8.65 2.21 13.08
N LEU A 79 7.45 2.65 12.75
CA LEU A 79 7.20 3.77 11.87
C LEU A 79 6.61 4.90 12.69
N TYR A 80 7.24 6.07 12.66
CA TYR A 80 6.79 7.27 13.37
C TYR A 80 6.30 8.30 12.38
N GLN A 81 5.30 9.09 12.81
CA GLN A 81 4.77 10.20 12.06
C GLN A 81 4.46 11.37 12.99
N GLY A 82 4.68 12.59 12.52
CA GLY A 82 4.24 13.82 13.17
C GLY A 82 5.14 14.26 14.33
N ARG A 83 4.75 15.36 14.94
CA ARG A 83 5.52 15.95 16.03
C ARG A 83 5.31 15.19 17.33
N TYR A 84 6.39 14.78 17.96
CA TYR A 84 6.41 14.31 19.35
C TYR A 84 7.01 15.37 20.26
N GLY A 85 6.37 15.54 21.42
CA GLY A 85 6.79 16.50 22.44
C GLY A 85 6.07 17.84 22.29
N ASN A 86 6.00 18.54 23.40
CA ASN A 86 5.51 19.91 23.48
C ASN A 86 6.68 20.79 23.92
N PRO A 87 7.13 21.75 23.11
CA PRO A 87 8.23 22.64 23.46
C PRO A 87 7.94 23.49 24.69
N ASP A 88 6.66 23.67 25.04
CA ASP A 88 6.23 24.43 26.21
C ASP A 88 6.30 23.61 27.51
N ILE A 89 6.54 22.28 27.40
CA ILE A 89 6.65 21.39 28.56
C ILE A 89 8.08 20.87 28.66
N GLN A 90 8.82 21.43 29.59
CA GLN A 90 10.27 21.28 29.75
C GLN A 90 10.80 19.84 29.91
N TRP A 91 9.96 18.90 30.36
CA TRP A 91 10.35 17.51 30.62
C TRP A 91 10.07 16.56 29.44
N GLU A 92 9.28 16.95 28.45
CA GLU A 92 8.96 16.09 27.29
C GLU A 92 9.97 16.19 26.15
N GLY A 93 10.71 17.28 26.06
CA GLY A 93 11.63 17.57 24.95
C GLY A 93 10.89 17.77 23.63
N ASP A 94 11.55 18.39 22.68
CA ASP A 94 11.05 18.49 21.30
C ASP A 94 11.82 17.54 20.39
N TRP A 95 11.22 16.42 20.04
CA TRP A 95 11.78 15.44 19.12
C TRP A 95 11.55 15.80 17.64
N GLY A 96 10.92 16.94 17.40
CA GLY A 96 10.63 17.44 16.08
C GLY A 96 9.56 16.62 15.34
N ILE A 97 9.38 16.94 14.07
CA ILE A 97 8.47 16.22 13.17
C ILE A 97 9.16 14.94 12.72
N GLN A 98 8.63 13.81 13.17
CA GLN A 98 9.12 12.49 12.81
C GLN A 98 8.50 12.02 11.49
N LYS A 99 9.26 11.25 10.76
CA LYS A 99 8.94 10.75 9.42
C LYS A 99 9.39 9.31 9.30
N SER A 100 8.74 8.55 8.44
CA SER A 100 9.12 7.16 8.23
C SER A 100 9.04 6.75 6.77
N MET A 101 9.81 5.73 6.44
CA MET A 101 9.85 5.10 5.13
C MET A 101 9.75 3.58 5.28
N ALA A 102 9.11 2.94 4.31
CA ALA A 102 8.99 1.49 4.22
C ALA A 102 9.07 1.04 2.77
N GLY A 103 9.84 0.01 2.49
CA GLY A 103 10.02 -0.50 1.13
C GLY A 103 9.67 -1.97 0.99
N PHE A 104 9.52 -2.41 -0.25
CA PHE A 104 9.09 -3.74 -0.66
C PHE A 104 10.18 -4.50 -1.40
N ASN A 105 10.01 -5.82 -1.55
CA ASN A 105 10.76 -6.58 -2.54
C ASN A 105 10.27 -6.20 -3.95
N MET A 106 10.91 -5.21 -4.54
CA MET A 106 10.48 -4.63 -5.81
C MET A 106 10.56 -5.62 -6.96
N ALA A 107 11.56 -6.51 -6.99
CA ALA A 107 11.70 -7.50 -8.05
C ALA A 107 10.47 -8.43 -8.10
N ASN A 108 10.05 -8.93 -6.94
CA ASN A 108 8.88 -9.79 -6.84
C ASN A 108 7.58 -9.03 -7.15
N LEU A 109 7.43 -7.81 -6.65
CA LEU A 109 6.24 -6.99 -6.85
C LEU A 109 6.08 -6.62 -8.34
N MET A 110 7.12 -6.12 -8.98
CA MET A 110 7.09 -5.72 -10.39
C MET A 110 6.78 -6.93 -11.29
N LYS A 111 7.44 -8.07 -11.06
CA LYS A 111 7.18 -9.32 -11.80
C LYS A 111 5.73 -9.77 -11.64
N GLU A 112 5.19 -9.71 -10.42
CA GLU A 112 3.81 -10.12 -10.16
C GLU A 112 2.80 -9.19 -10.84
N LEU A 113 3.06 -7.89 -10.86
CA LEU A 113 2.15 -6.89 -11.43
C LEU A 113 2.39 -6.59 -12.91
N GLU A 114 3.38 -7.21 -13.55
CA GLU A 114 3.66 -7.01 -14.98
C GLU A 114 2.40 -7.26 -15.83
N GLY A 115 2.04 -6.29 -16.66
CA GLY A 115 0.83 -6.34 -17.50
C GLY A 115 -0.50 -6.30 -16.75
N ALA A 116 -0.48 -6.20 -15.42
CA ALA A 116 -1.69 -6.18 -14.62
C ALA A 116 -2.42 -4.83 -14.69
N LYS A 117 -3.74 -4.89 -14.71
CA LYS A 117 -4.62 -3.74 -14.46
C LYS A 117 -4.97 -3.70 -12.98
N ILE A 118 -4.61 -2.61 -12.31
CA ILE A 118 -4.84 -2.44 -10.87
C ILE A 118 -6.31 -2.11 -10.60
N GLU A 119 -6.95 -2.87 -9.71
CA GLU A 119 -8.35 -2.66 -9.34
C GLU A 119 -8.51 -2.06 -7.95
N LYS A 120 -7.67 -2.48 -6.97
CA LYS A 120 -7.72 -1.96 -5.60
C LYS A 120 -6.35 -2.03 -4.95
N VAL A 121 -6.05 -1.07 -4.08
CA VAL A 121 -4.81 -1.01 -3.29
C VAL A 121 -5.16 -0.68 -1.84
N GLU A 122 -4.66 -1.46 -0.90
CA GLU A 122 -4.87 -1.25 0.53
C GLU A 122 -3.56 -1.45 1.29
N LEU A 123 -3.27 -0.56 2.22
CA LEU A 123 -2.16 -0.67 3.16
C LEU A 123 -2.69 -1.19 4.49
N TYR A 124 -2.24 -2.37 4.91
CA TYR A 124 -2.40 -2.84 6.28
C TYR A 124 -1.37 -2.17 7.17
N ILE A 125 -1.83 -1.61 8.28
CA ILE A 125 -0.95 -1.00 9.27
C ILE A 125 -1.54 -1.17 10.68
N HIS A 126 -0.66 -1.49 11.65
CA HIS A 126 -1.00 -1.62 13.06
C HIS A 126 -0.50 -0.41 13.84
N ASN A 127 -1.43 0.39 14.36
CA ASN A 127 -1.11 1.53 15.22
C ASN A 127 -0.81 1.05 16.64
N MET A 128 0.24 1.57 17.23
CA MET A 128 0.63 1.32 18.61
C MET A 128 0.23 2.46 19.53
N HIS A 129 0.29 3.70 19.03
CA HIS A 129 0.09 4.87 19.86
C HIS A 129 -0.29 6.09 19.02
N TRP A 130 -1.16 6.91 19.60
CA TRP A 130 -1.44 8.28 19.21
C TRP A 130 -1.20 9.19 20.38
N TRP A 131 -0.79 10.44 20.13
CA TRP A 131 -0.66 11.45 21.20
C TRP A 131 -1.97 11.59 21.94
N TYR A 132 -3.07 11.79 21.24
CA TYR A 132 -4.40 11.76 21.80
C TYR A 132 -4.91 10.32 21.97
N SER A 133 -5.41 10.00 23.16
CA SER A 133 -6.04 8.68 23.40
C SER A 133 -7.24 8.41 22.49
N ALA A 134 -7.88 9.49 22.02
CA ALA A 134 -8.99 9.44 21.08
C ALA A 134 -8.59 9.05 19.65
N GLY A 135 -7.30 8.83 19.37
CA GLY A 135 -6.79 8.49 18.05
C GLY A 135 -6.16 9.68 17.35
N GLY A 136 -5.99 9.58 16.04
CA GLY A 136 -5.35 10.59 15.22
C GLY A 136 -5.39 10.24 13.73
N ARG A 137 -4.67 11.00 12.92
CA ARG A 137 -4.65 10.87 11.46
C ARG A 137 -3.32 10.38 10.94
N LEU A 138 -3.36 9.23 10.27
CA LEU A 138 -2.27 8.76 9.43
C LEU A 138 -2.24 9.52 8.10
N SER A 139 -1.05 9.90 7.64
CA SER A 139 -0.80 10.46 6.32
C SER A 139 0.21 9.59 5.58
N VAL A 140 -0.13 9.13 4.39
CA VAL A 140 0.67 8.22 3.57
C VAL A 140 1.17 8.94 2.34
N GLY A 141 2.48 8.90 2.12
CA GLY A 141 3.15 9.36 0.90
C GLY A 141 3.87 8.22 0.19
N ALA A 142 4.72 8.53 -0.77
CA ALA A 142 5.54 7.56 -1.50
C ALA A 142 7.00 8.01 -1.62
N HIS A 143 7.90 7.04 -1.82
CA HIS A 143 9.31 7.28 -2.12
C HIS A 143 9.81 6.39 -3.27
N ASN A 144 10.97 6.72 -3.83
CA ASN A 144 11.58 6.01 -4.95
C ASN A 144 12.94 5.36 -4.63
N THR A 145 13.27 5.19 -3.35
CA THR A 145 14.54 4.57 -2.90
C THR A 145 14.37 3.07 -2.63
N THR A 146 15.28 2.26 -3.13
CA THR A 146 15.23 0.79 -2.99
C THR A 146 15.61 0.32 -1.59
N ASN A 147 16.64 0.94 -1.01
CA ASN A 147 17.15 0.61 0.32
C ASN A 147 16.89 1.77 1.28
N PRO A 148 16.86 1.52 2.60
CA PRO A 148 16.67 2.58 3.58
C PRO A 148 17.80 3.62 3.48
N PRO A 149 17.50 4.86 3.04
CA PRO A 149 18.52 5.89 2.88
C PRO A 149 18.96 6.47 4.23
N ALA A 150 20.10 7.15 4.26
CA ALA A 150 20.58 7.84 5.45
C ALA A 150 19.71 9.05 5.83
N LYS A 151 19.09 9.68 4.82
CA LYS A 151 18.19 10.83 5.00
C LYS A 151 16.81 10.50 4.46
N PHE A 152 15.77 11.06 5.08
CA PHE A 152 14.41 10.95 4.61
C PHE A 152 14.27 11.48 3.18
N SER A 153 13.55 10.74 2.34
CA SER A 153 13.26 11.12 0.96
C SER A 153 11.81 10.77 0.63
N GLU A 154 11.09 11.71 0.08
CA GLU A 154 9.70 11.54 -0.31
C GLU A 154 9.50 12.06 -1.73
N SER A 155 8.93 11.23 -2.60
CA SER A 155 8.64 11.60 -3.99
C SER A 155 7.20 12.09 -4.19
N ARG A 156 6.30 11.71 -3.27
CA ARG A 156 4.89 12.14 -3.28
C ARG A 156 4.40 12.28 -1.84
N TYR A 157 3.95 13.47 -1.51
CA TYR A 157 3.44 13.84 -0.19
C TYR A 157 1.93 13.58 -0.08
N ASN A 158 1.49 13.02 1.06
CA ASN A 158 0.08 12.94 1.50
C ASN A 158 -0.89 12.46 0.39
N MET A 159 -0.57 11.31 -0.26
CA MET A 159 -1.43 10.75 -1.30
C MET A 159 -2.70 10.06 -0.77
N ALA A 160 -2.69 9.69 0.51
CA ALA A 160 -3.82 9.11 1.23
C ALA A 160 -3.73 9.39 2.72
N TRP A 161 -4.86 9.30 3.40
CA TRP A 161 -4.96 9.45 4.85
C TRP A 161 -6.03 8.54 5.43
N ALA A 162 -5.94 8.28 6.76
CA ALA A 162 -6.95 7.55 7.49
C ALA A 162 -6.97 7.98 8.95
N ASP A 163 -8.17 8.04 9.54
CA ASP A 163 -8.38 8.42 10.94
C ASP A 163 -8.60 7.17 11.79
N TRP A 164 -7.98 7.12 12.95
CA TRP A 164 -8.31 6.20 14.03
C TRP A 164 -9.15 6.91 15.07
N ARG A 165 -10.15 6.21 15.59
CA ARG A 165 -11.05 6.72 16.62
C ARG A 165 -10.55 6.48 18.04
N GLN A 166 -9.48 5.73 18.19
CA GLN A 166 -8.87 5.40 19.47
C GLN A 166 -7.42 4.98 19.28
N ARG A 167 -6.68 4.90 20.36
CA ARG A 167 -5.32 4.41 20.42
C ARG A 167 -5.27 2.92 20.06
N GLY A 168 -4.26 2.51 19.30
CA GLY A 168 -4.02 1.12 18.92
C GLY A 168 -4.91 0.58 17.80
N GLY A 169 -4.63 -0.65 17.41
CA GLY A 169 -5.45 -1.43 16.49
C GLY A 169 -5.00 -1.47 15.04
N ASP A 170 -5.58 -2.44 14.34
CA ASP A 170 -5.29 -2.75 12.93
C ASP A 170 -6.21 -1.95 12.00
N ARG A 171 -5.68 -1.58 10.85
CA ARG A 171 -6.50 -1.00 9.80
C ARG A 171 -5.95 -1.30 8.40
N TRP A 172 -6.87 -1.50 7.46
CA TRP A 172 -6.63 -1.43 6.04
C TRP A 172 -6.96 -0.03 5.54
N VAL A 173 -5.97 0.67 5.02
CA VAL A 173 -6.10 2.02 4.48
C VAL A 173 -6.14 1.94 2.97
N THR A 174 -7.22 2.40 2.35
CA THR A 174 -7.32 2.45 0.89
C THR A 174 -6.33 3.48 0.33
N LEU A 175 -5.52 3.04 -0.62
CA LEU A 175 -4.59 3.89 -1.36
C LEU A 175 -5.06 4.08 -2.80
N PRO A 176 -4.65 5.17 -3.46
CA PRO A 176 -4.95 5.37 -4.87
C PRO A 176 -4.31 4.30 -5.75
N LYS A 177 -4.99 3.89 -6.81
CA LYS A 177 -4.52 2.84 -7.74
C LYS A 177 -3.17 3.18 -8.38
N PHE A 178 -2.96 4.46 -8.69
CA PHE A 178 -1.71 4.94 -9.29
C PHE A 178 -0.48 4.57 -8.44
N PHE A 179 -0.63 4.41 -7.12
CA PHE A 179 0.50 4.02 -6.29
C PHE A 179 1.01 2.62 -6.62
N ALA A 180 0.12 1.66 -6.83
CA ALA A 180 0.52 0.32 -7.27
C ALA A 180 0.98 0.30 -8.74
N GLU A 181 0.45 1.19 -9.58
CA GLU A 181 0.94 1.39 -10.94
C GLU A 181 2.36 1.97 -10.93
N ASP A 182 2.63 2.98 -10.09
CA ASP A 182 3.98 3.54 -9.90
C ASP A 182 4.97 2.50 -9.33
N LEU A 183 4.53 1.61 -8.42
CA LEU A 183 5.34 0.47 -7.95
C LEU A 183 5.62 -0.53 -9.07
N ARG A 184 4.61 -0.91 -9.86
CA ARG A 184 4.76 -1.81 -11.02
C ARG A 184 5.75 -1.25 -12.03
N ASP A 185 5.69 0.05 -12.29
CA ASP A 185 6.50 0.74 -13.28
C ASP A 185 7.87 1.19 -12.73
N GLY A 186 8.17 0.90 -11.45
CA GLY A 186 9.44 1.24 -10.79
C GLY A 186 9.60 2.73 -10.43
N LYS A 187 8.56 3.56 -10.60
CA LYS A 187 8.54 4.99 -10.27
C LYS A 187 8.46 5.23 -8.77
N ALA A 188 7.75 4.38 -8.04
CA ALA A 188 7.76 4.30 -6.59
C ALA A 188 8.39 2.99 -6.15
N LYS A 189 8.93 2.95 -4.92
CA LYS A 189 9.54 1.74 -4.33
C LYS A 189 9.08 1.45 -2.91
N GLY A 190 8.22 2.32 -2.37
CA GLY A 190 7.64 2.16 -1.07
C GLY A 190 6.80 3.35 -0.67
N PHE A 191 6.33 3.31 0.58
CA PHE A 191 5.51 4.38 1.14
C PHE A 191 6.25 5.14 2.24
N THR A 192 5.79 6.35 2.50
CA THR A 192 6.21 7.19 3.62
C THR A 192 5.05 7.41 4.58
N LEU A 193 5.38 7.65 5.86
CA LEU A 193 4.47 8.24 6.83
C LEU A 193 5.04 9.59 7.21
N HIS A 194 4.39 10.65 6.76
CA HIS A 194 4.87 12.01 6.97
C HIS A 194 3.72 13.01 6.95
N ARG A 195 3.75 13.93 7.91
CA ARG A 195 2.92 15.14 7.90
C ARG A 195 3.71 16.30 8.43
N ALA A 196 3.94 17.31 7.57
CA ALA A 196 4.68 18.53 7.90
C ALA A 196 3.77 19.49 8.69
N THR A 197 3.46 19.17 9.94
CA THR A 197 2.61 19.98 10.84
C THR A 197 3.07 19.85 12.28
N GLN A 198 2.83 20.89 13.06
CA GLN A 198 3.04 20.93 14.52
C GLN A 198 1.85 20.34 15.30
N ASP A 199 0.75 20.02 14.61
CA ASP A 199 -0.46 19.49 15.25
C ASP A 199 -0.23 18.05 15.73
N LEU A 200 -0.35 17.87 17.05
CA LEU A 200 -0.17 16.59 17.73
C LEU A 200 -1.19 15.52 17.31
N PHE A 201 -2.29 15.91 16.68
CA PHE A 201 -3.26 14.98 16.08
C PHE A 201 -2.64 14.05 15.05
N TYR A 202 -1.55 14.47 14.44
CA TYR A 202 -0.80 13.67 13.46
C TYR A 202 0.35 12.87 14.07
N TYR A 203 0.59 12.99 15.37
CA TYR A 203 1.61 12.17 16.01
C TYR A 203 1.09 10.78 16.33
N GLY A 204 1.79 9.78 15.79
CA GLY A 204 1.58 8.39 16.11
C GLY A 204 2.76 7.52 15.73
N TYR A 205 2.78 6.30 16.28
CA TYR A 205 3.73 5.30 15.82
C TYR A 205 3.05 3.94 15.61
N PHE A 206 3.65 3.19 14.69
CA PHE A 206 3.10 1.96 14.14
C PHE A 206 4.16 0.87 14.16
N TYR A 207 3.76 -0.38 14.07
CA TYR A 207 4.71 -1.47 13.83
C TYR A 207 5.42 -1.27 12.49
N GLY A 208 6.71 -1.61 12.47
CA GLY A 208 7.53 -1.69 11.27
C GLY A 208 7.69 -3.14 10.77
N ALA A 209 8.72 -3.38 9.97
CA ALA A 209 9.12 -4.72 9.54
C ALA A 209 9.54 -5.58 10.76
N GLY A 210 9.35 -6.90 10.66
CA GLY A 210 9.76 -7.82 11.74
C GLY A 210 8.68 -8.12 12.79
N HIS A 211 7.49 -7.53 12.69
CA HIS A 211 6.39 -7.80 13.62
C HIS A 211 5.41 -8.91 13.14
N GLY A 212 5.89 -9.81 12.29
CA GLY A 212 5.11 -10.96 11.81
C GLY A 212 3.81 -10.54 11.12
N SER A 213 2.69 -11.07 11.55
CA SER A 213 1.37 -10.77 10.96
C SER A 213 0.95 -9.31 11.08
N LYS A 214 1.50 -8.56 12.04
CA LYS A 214 1.23 -7.14 12.28
C LYS A 214 2.17 -6.20 11.54
N SER A 215 3.16 -6.72 10.82
CA SER A 215 4.01 -5.90 9.94
C SER A 215 3.18 -5.26 8.83
N PRO A 216 3.52 -4.03 8.40
CA PRO A 216 2.84 -3.40 7.29
C PRO A 216 2.96 -4.22 6.00
N LYS A 217 1.89 -4.21 5.21
CA LYS A 217 1.84 -4.88 3.91
C LYS A 217 0.85 -4.21 2.98
N LEU A 218 1.13 -4.23 1.70
CA LEU A 218 0.16 -3.85 0.68
C LEU A 218 -0.65 -5.07 0.27
N ARG A 219 -1.95 -4.87 0.14
CA ARG A 219 -2.85 -5.78 -0.56
C ARG A 219 -3.23 -5.15 -1.88
N ILE A 220 -2.94 -5.82 -2.97
CA ILE A 220 -3.25 -5.34 -4.31
C ILE A 220 -4.20 -6.34 -4.97
N THR A 221 -5.35 -5.83 -5.43
CA THR A 221 -6.28 -6.58 -6.29
C THR A 221 -6.08 -6.09 -7.72
N TYR A 222 -5.86 -7.01 -8.64
CA TYR A 222 -5.55 -6.71 -10.03
C TYR A 222 -6.09 -7.78 -10.97
N THR A 223 -6.21 -7.46 -12.25
CA THR A 223 -6.60 -8.40 -13.32
C THR A 223 -5.46 -8.57 -14.33
N LYS A 224 -5.30 -9.80 -14.79
CA LYS A 224 -4.41 -10.20 -15.90
C LYS A 224 -5.18 -11.07 -16.89
#